data_ff0de1528856faa26f1358d4da71c895
#
_entry.id   ff0de1528856faa26f1358d4da71c895
#
_cell.length_a   1.000
_cell.length_b   1.000
_cell.length_c   1.000
_cell.angle_alpha   90.00
_cell.angle_beta   90.00
_cell.angle_gamma   90.00
#
_symmetry.space_group_name_H-M   'P 1'
#
loop_
_entity.id
_entity.type
_entity.pdbx_description
1 polymer ?
#
loop_
_entity_poly.entity_id
_entity_poly.type
_entity_poly.pdbx_seq_one_letter_code
_entity_poly.pdbx_strand_id
1 'polypeptide(L)'
;DGSAVCKDVTATIETSEFGTISLSQPDLVSHELHPIENNTLEAGVPVYITATPIENYQVRYYEINGERINGSIFATTENVTVSAVFVPTASNNYIEMGVESNASLSFGISGIDPETEVEIDWGNGEWQTMTIDNESITRIDGNSKGTTVRINGLIDYFDCSENDLKSLDVSHNAILATLDCYWTGITALDLSKNTALGKLNCSYNLSLIHISEPTRRSY
;
A
#
# COMPACT_ATOMS: atom_id res chain seq x y z
N ASP A 1 19.45 17.89 -46.70
CA ASP A 1 19.35 18.43 -45.34
C ASP A 1 18.17 17.73 -44.65
N GLY A 2 18.48 16.61 -44.07
CA GLY A 2 17.49 15.89 -43.25
C GLY A 2 17.72 16.27 -41.79
N SER A 3 17.31 17.49 -41.38
CA SER A 3 17.11 17.77 -39.96
C SER A 3 15.94 16.92 -39.51
N ALA A 4 16.21 15.86 -38.77
CA ALA A 4 15.18 15.14 -38.03
C ALA A 4 14.53 16.16 -37.08
N VAL A 5 13.35 16.67 -37.44
CA VAL A 5 12.54 17.46 -36.52
C VAL A 5 12.17 16.50 -35.40
N CYS A 6 12.76 16.70 -34.24
CA CYS A 6 12.29 15.99 -33.03
C CYS A 6 10.81 16.28 -32.89
N LYS A 7 10.00 15.25 -32.95
CA LYS A 7 8.56 15.37 -32.76
C LYS A 7 8.31 15.56 -31.28
N ASP A 8 7.70 16.65 -30.90
CA ASP A 8 7.24 16.86 -29.53
C ASP A 8 6.06 15.93 -29.24
N VAL A 9 6.08 15.32 -28.08
CA VAL A 9 4.96 14.52 -27.53
C VAL A 9 4.57 15.08 -26.18
N THR A 10 3.34 14.81 -25.75
CA THR A 10 2.82 15.34 -24.50
C THR A 10 2.77 14.25 -23.45
N ALA A 11 3.24 14.55 -22.23
CA ALA A 11 3.03 13.74 -21.03
C ALA A 11 1.93 14.34 -20.16
N THR A 12 0.90 13.57 -19.87
CA THR A 12 -0.09 13.94 -18.83
C THR A 12 0.34 13.33 -17.52
N ILE A 13 0.54 14.16 -16.49
CA ILE A 13 0.88 13.68 -15.14
C ILE A 13 -0.40 13.57 -14.33
N GLU A 14 -0.70 12.36 -13.84
CA GLU A 14 -1.81 12.16 -12.93
C GLU A 14 -1.44 12.66 -11.53
N THR A 15 -2.36 13.39 -10.92
CA THR A 15 -2.18 13.93 -9.57
C THR A 15 -2.58 12.90 -8.51
N SER A 16 -1.84 12.88 -7.39
CA SER A 16 -2.15 12.06 -6.22
C SER A 16 -2.18 12.94 -4.97
N GLU A 17 -3.06 12.63 -4.02
CA GLU A 17 -3.03 13.26 -2.69
C GLU A 17 -1.88 12.75 -1.81
N PHE A 18 -1.20 11.65 -2.22
CA PHE A 18 -0.14 10.99 -1.45
C PHE A 18 1.28 11.33 -1.92
N GLY A 19 1.41 12.19 -2.90
CA GLY A 19 2.72 12.63 -3.42
C GLY A 19 2.63 13.38 -4.72
N THR A 20 3.77 13.90 -5.16
CA THR A 20 3.90 14.62 -6.42
C THR A 20 4.85 13.89 -7.36
N ILE A 21 4.68 14.12 -8.67
CA ILE A 21 5.54 13.59 -9.72
C ILE A 21 6.09 14.76 -10.52
N SER A 22 7.36 14.68 -10.88
CA SER A 22 8.01 15.55 -11.85
C SER A 22 8.75 14.72 -12.89
N LEU A 23 8.86 15.25 -14.10
CA LEU A 23 9.56 14.62 -15.20
C LEU A 23 10.77 15.46 -15.59
N SER A 24 11.84 14.82 -16.03
CA SER A 24 13.02 15.48 -16.60
C SER A 24 13.57 14.69 -17.78
N GLN A 25 14.22 15.39 -18.71
CA GLN A 25 14.96 14.81 -19.82
C GLN A 25 16.38 15.35 -19.86
N PRO A 26 17.37 14.59 -20.33
CA PRO A 26 18.70 15.09 -20.54
C PRO A 26 18.72 16.05 -21.75
N ASP A 27 19.43 17.14 -21.62
CA ASP A 27 19.81 17.98 -22.77
C ASP A 27 20.72 17.16 -23.71
N LEU A 28 20.46 17.22 -25.00
CA LEU A 28 21.17 16.42 -26.00
C LEU A 28 22.64 16.80 -26.17
N VAL A 29 23.07 17.95 -25.66
CA VAL A 29 24.43 18.46 -25.78
C VAL A 29 25.20 18.40 -24.46
N SER A 30 24.59 18.92 -23.37
CA SER A 30 25.22 18.96 -22.05
C SER A 30 25.07 17.66 -21.27
N HIS A 31 24.08 16.84 -21.61
CA HIS A 31 23.63 15.65 -20.88
C HIS A 31 23.14 15.92 -19.44
N GLU A 32 22.94 17.18 -19.08
CA GLU A 32 22.34 17.55 -17.80
C GLU A 32 20.82 17.33 -17.84
N LEU A 33 20.25 16.90 -16.71
CA LEU A 33 18.82 16.70 -16.58
C LEU A 33 18.10 18.05 -16.38
N HIS A 34 17.16 18.36 -17.25
CA HIS A 34 16.30 19.54 -17.15
C HIS A 34 14.86 19.13 -16.85
N PRO A 35 14.20 19.82 -15.92
CA PRO A 35 12.77 19.65 -15.69
C PRO A 35 11.98 19.92 -16.98
N ILE A 36 10.95 19.11 -17.20
CA ILE A 36 10.07 19.27 -18.36
C ILE A 36 9.08 20.39 -18.07
N GLU A 37 9.08 21.37 -18.98
CA GLU A 37 8.12 22.46 -18.94
C GLU A 37 6.89 22.17 -19.84
N ASN A 38 5.72 22.61 -19.40
CA ASN A 38 4.46 22.49 -20.15
C ASN A 38 4.11 21.05 -20.58
N ASN A 39 4.63 20.04 -19.86
CA ASN A 39 4.39 18.63 -20.16
C ASN A 39 4.81 18.18 -21.57
N THR A 40 5.75 18.87 -22.20
CA THR A 40 6.24 18.56 -23.55
C THR A 40 7.55 17.78 -23.47
N LEU A 41 7.60 16.62 -24.12
CA LEU A 41 8.73 15.72 -24.17
C LEU A 41 9.34 15.71 -25.59
N GLU A 42 10.66 15.53 -25.67
CA GLU A 42 11.30 15.17 -26.93
C GLU A 42 11.12 13.67 -27.21
N ALA A 43 10.51 13.34 -28.34
CA ALA A 43 10.21 11.95 -28.70
C ALA A 43 11.46 11.08 -28.81
N GLY A 44 11.45 9.92 -28.18
CA GLY A 44 12.54 8.94 -28.18
C GLY A 44 13.71 9.26 -27.24
N VAL A 45 13.68 10.40 -26.55
CA VAL A 45 14.67 10.74 -25.52
C VAL A 45 14.23 10.13 -24.18
N PRO A 46 15.16 9.55 -23.38
CA PRO A 46 14.82 9.03 -22.06
C PRO A 46 14.17 10.08 -21.15
N VAL A 47 13.11 9.70 -20.48
CA VAL A 47 12.39 10.52 -19.49
C VAL A 47 12.62 9.92 -18.11
N TYR A 48 13.04 10.75 -17.19
CA TYR A 48 13.28 10.40 -15.80
C TYR A 48 12.09 10.86 -14.95
N ILE A 49 11.49 9.94 -14.21
CA ILE A 49 10.40 10.21 -13.28
C ILE A 49 10.98 10.43 -11.88
N THR A 50 10.68 11.56 -11.27
CA THR A 50 10.95 11.81 -9.86
C THR A 50 9.63 11.93 -9.13
N ALA A 51 9.37 11.05 -8.17
CA ALA A 51 8.22 11.16 -7.30
C ALA A 51 8.64 11.53 -5.88
N THR A 52 7.90 12.44 -5.28
CA THR A 52 8.10 12.89 -3.90
C THR A 52 6.87 12.53 -3.09
N PRO A 53 6.90 11.41 -2.32
CA PRO A 53 5.82 11.04 -1.43
C PRO A 53 5.62 12.09 -0.33
N ILE A 54 4.41 12.19 0.21
CA ILE A 54 4.18 12.88 1.48
C ILE A 54 4.75 12.05 2.63
N GLU A 55 4.78 12.65 3.83
CA GLU A 55 5.23 11.96 5.05
C GLU A 55 4.47 10.64 5.27
N ASN A 56 5.18 9.58 5.64
CA ASN A 56 4.67 8.23 5.89
C ASN A 56 4.18 7.47 4.64
N TYR A 57 4.50 7.95 3.45
CA TYR A 57 4.25 7.26 2.20
C TYR A 57 5.55 7.00 1.45
N GLN A 58 5.51 6.02 0.54
CA GLN A 58 6.60 5.68 -0.38
C GLN A 58 6.05 5.37 -1.76
N VAL A 59 6.90 5.47 -2.79
CA VAL A 59 6.53 5.05 -4.14
C VAL A 59 6.58 3.53 -4.20
N ARG A 60 5.49 2.91 -4.65
CA ARG A 60 5.42 1.48 -4.91
C ARG A 60 5.92 1.14 -6.32
N TYR A 61 5.39 1.82 -7.34
CA TYR A 61 5.80 1.69 -8.73
C TYR A 61 5.28 2.88 -9.54
N TYR A 62 5.75 2.96 -10.79
CA TYR A 62 5.27 3.92 -11.78
C TYR A 62 4.46 3.22 -12.86
N GLU A 63 3.55 3.96 -13.49
CA GLU A 63 2.75 3.48 -14.62
C GLU A 63 2.87 4.44 -15.81
N ILE A 64 2.89 3.88 -17.01
CA ILE A 64 2.76 4.59 -18.27
C ILE A 64 1.53 4.07 -18.99
N ASN A 65 0.56 4.95 -19.24
CA ASN A 65 -0.74 4.60 -19.82
C ASN A 65 -1.48 3.48 -19.05
N GLY A 66 -1.31 3.44 -17.71
CA GLY A 66 -1.91 2.43 -16.84
C GLY A 66 -1.15 1.08 -16.80
N GLU A 67 -0.02 0.97 -17.49
CA GLU A 67 0.84 -0.22 -17.42
C GLU A 67 2.02 0.02 -16.49
N ARG A 68 2.25 -0.88 -15.54
CA ARG A 68 3.38 -0.84 -14.61
C ARG A 68 4.70 -0.93 -15.35
N ILE A 69 5.65 -0.04 -15.01
CA ILE A 69 7.02 -0.09 -15.51
C ILE A 69 8.01 -0.46 -14.41
N ASN A 70 9.12 -1.08 -14.82
CA ASN A 70 10.23 -1.38 -13.93
C ASN A 70 11.20 -0.19 -13.88
N GLY A 71 11.31 0.45 -12.72
CA GLY A 71 12.16 1.62 -12.51
C GLY A 71 11.45 2.95 -12.84
N SER A 72 12.23 4.01 -12.90
CA SER A 72 11.78 5.40 -13.02
C SER A 72 12.20 6.06 -14.34
N ILE A 73 12.52 5.28 -15.36
CA ILE A 73 12.99 5.77 -16.66
C ILE A 73 12.19 5.07 -17.77
N PHE A 74 11.72 5.86 -18.73
CA PHE A 74 11.07 5.36 -19.95
C PHE A 74 11.44 6.23 -21.14
N ALA A 75 11.09 5.79 -22.35
CA ALA A 75 11.16 6.60 -23.56
C ALA A 75 9.89 6.38 -24.38
N THR A 76 9.42 7.41 -25.06
CA THR A 76 8.20 7.34 -25.85
C THR A 76 8.33 8.17 -27.14
N THR A 77 7.56 7.77 -28.14
CA THR A 77 7.38 8.52 -29.42
C THR A 77 5.91 8.98 -29.60
N GLU A 78 5.08 8.75 -28.58
CA GLU A 78 3.66 9.05 -28.56
C GLU A 78 3.28 9.76 -27.26
N ASN A 79 2.12 10.39 -27.22
CA ASN A 79 1.58 11.00 -26.02
C ASN A 79 1.35 9.93 -24.96
N VAL A 80 1.68 10.26 -23.71
CA VAL A 80 1.59 9.32 -22.59
C VAL A 80 0.92 9.93 -21.38
N THR A 81 0.33 9.06 -20.55
CA THR A 81 -0.06 9.38 -19.18
C THR A 81 0.96 8.76 -18.24
N VAL A 82 1.45 9.53 -17.28
CA VAL A 82 2.43 9.10 -16.27
C VAL A 82 1.81 9.20 -14.90
N SER A 83 1.83 8.11 -14.14
CA SER A 83 1.38 8.07 -12.76
C SER A 83 2.40 7.39 -11.86
N ALA A 84 2.29 7.61 -10.55
CA ALA A 84 2.99 6.85 -9.52
C ALA A 84 1.97 6.36 -8.49
N VAL A 85 2.11 5.10 -8.11
CA VAL A 85 1.32 4.52 -7.03
C VAL A 85 2.08 4.68 -5.73
N PHE A 86 1.47 5.39 -4.79
CA PHE A 86 2.01 5.62 -3.46
C PHE A 86 1.33 4.70 -2.46
N VAL A 87 2.10 4.15 -1.53
CA VAL A 87 1.60 3.30 -0.44
C VAL A 87 2.16 3.78 0.89
N PRO A 88 1.47 3.55 2.02
CA PRO A 88 2.02 3.83 3.33
C PRO A 88 3.36 3.10 3.54
N THR A 89 4.25 3.67 4.35
CA THR A 89 5.46 2.94 4.78
C THR A 89 5.08 1.80 5.73
N ALA A 90 5.81 0.69 5.68
CA ALA A 90 5.52 -0.49 6.51
C ALA A 90 5.49 -0.17 8.01
N SER A 91 6.36 0.73 8.48
CA SER A 91 6.43 1.14 9.89
C SER A 91 5.17 1.84 10.42
N ASN A 92 4.37 2.45 9.53
CA ASN A 92 3.12 3.14 9.85
C ASN A 92 1.88 2.36 9.41
N ASN A 93 2.07 1.16 8.87
CA ASN A 93 0.98 0.30 8.40
C ASN A 93 0.99 -0.99 9.22
N TYR A 94 0.14 -1.05 10.24
CA TYR A 94 0.10 -2.17 11.17
C TYR A 94 -1.30 -2.53 11.62
N ILE A 95 -1.42 -3.73 12.19
CA ILE A 95 -2.61 -4.29 12.82
C ILE A 95 -2.24 -4.68 14.25
N GLU A 96 -3.11 -4.40 15.22
CA GLU A 96 -2.95 -4.84 16.61
C GLU A 96 -4.12 -5.70 17.06
N MET A 97 -3.81 -6.85 17.67
CA MET A 97 -4.75 -7.73 18.35
C MET A 97 -4.50 -7.69 19.85
N GLY A 98 -5.49 -7.24 20.61
CA GLY A 98 -5.50 -7.42 22.07
C GLY A 98 -5.95 -8.85 22.41
N VAL A 99 -5.18 -9.53 23.25
CA VAL A 99 -5.37 -10.95 23.58
C VAL A 99 -5.09 -11.25 25.05
N GLU A 100 -5.42 -12.44 25.54
CA GLU A 100 -4.85 -12.91 26.80
C GLU A 100 -3.39 -13.34 26.59
N SER A 101 -2.57 -13.24 27.64
CA SER A 101 -1.19 -13.75 27.59
C SER A 101 -1.18 -15.27 27.41
N ASN A 102 -0.31 -15.77 26.54
CA ASN A 102 -0.23 -17.17 26.10
C ASN A 102 -1.47 -17.66 25.32
N ALA A 103 -2.27 -16.76 24.76
CA ALA A 103 -3.34 -17.15 23.84
C ALA A 103 -2.76 -17.82 22.60
N SER A 104 -3.37 -18.95 22.20
CA SER A 104 -3.07 -19.58 20.92
C SER A 104 -3.82 -18.84 19.83
N LEU A 105 -3.09 -18.39 18.81
CA LEU A 105 -3.64 -17.61 17.70
C LEU A 105 -3.33 -18.30 16.37
N SER A 106 -4.29 -18.21 15.46
CA SER A 106 -4.16 -18.64 14.08
C SER A 106 -4.80 -17.57 13.19
N PHE A 107 -4.03 -16.91 12.35
CA PHE A 107 -4.54 -15.87 11.46
C PHE A 107 -3.95 -15.97 10.05
N GLY A 108 -4.68 -15.44 9.07
CA GLY A 108 -4.29 -15.45 7.66
C GLY A 108 -4.00 -14.03 7.19
N ILE A 109 -2.93 -13.84 6.45
CA ILE A 109 -2.55 -12.56 5.84
C ILE A 109 -2.18 -12.75 4.37
N SER A 110 -2.39 -11.70 3.58
CA SER A 110 -1.86 -11.55 2.23
C SER A 110 -1.29 -10.16 2.07
N GLY A 111 -0.22 -10.05 1.33
CA GLY A 111 0.46 -8.79 1.02
C GLY A 111 -0.06 -8.14 -0.25
N ILE A 112 0.39 -6.93 -0.51
CA ILE A 112 0.05 -6.23 -1.74
C ILE A 112 0.97 -6.58 -2.93
N ASP A 113 2.09 -7.23 -2.67
CA ASP A 113 3.12 -7.63 -3.64
C ASP A 113 3.60 -9.06 -3.37
N PRO A 114 4.17 -9.75 -4.39
CA PRO A 114 4.66 -11.14 -4.26
C PRO A 114 5.74 -11.35 -3.20
N GLU A 115 6.45 -10.29 -2.79
CA GLU A 115 7.53 -10.34 -1.80
C GLU A 115 7.29 -9.29 -0.71
N THR A 116 6.05 -9.21 -0.20
CA THR A 116 5.73 -8.29 0.90
C THR A 116 6.40 -8.75 2.18
N GLU A 117 7.26 -7.92 2.74
CA GLU A 117 7.88 -8.15 4.04
C GLU A 117 6.93 -7.73 5.17
N VAL A 118 6.76 -8.59 6.14
CA VAL A 118 5.97 -8.34 7.36
C VAL A 118 6.79 -8.68 8.60
N GLU A 119 6.52 -7.95 9.67
CA GLU A 119 7.14 -8.15 10.98
C GLU A 119 6.05 -8.42 12.02
N ILE A 120 6.24 -9.43 12.86
CA ILE A 120 5.29 -9.81 13.89
C ILE A 120 5.96 -9.74 15.26
N ASP A 121 5.38 -8.95 16.16
CA ASP A 121 5.67 -8.97 17.60
C ASP A 121 4.54 -9.71 18.31
N TRP A 122 4.88 -10.83 18.91
CA TRP A 122 3.94 -11.64 19.70
C TRP A 122 3.66 -11.08 21.11
N GLY A 123 4.13 -9.87 21.39
CA GLY A 123 3.88 -9.16 22.64
C GLY A 123 5.05 -9.16 23.63
N ASN A 124 6.25 -9.46 23.19
CA ASN A 124 7.48 -9.43 24.00
C ASN A 124 8.51 -8.40 23.49
N GLY A 125 8.19 -7.63 22.45
CA GLY A 125 9.08 -6.66 21.84
C GLY A 125 10.13 -7.26 20.90
N GLU A 126 10.07 -8.58 20.62
CA GLU A 126 10.95 -9.26 19.67
C GLU A 126 10.21 -9.44 18.34
N TRP A 127 10.70 -8.82 17.30
CA TRP A 127 10.11 -8.86 15.97
C TRP A 127 10.61 -10.06 15.18
N GLN A 128 9.66 -10.77 14.55
CA GLN A 128 9.93 -11.86 13.62
C GLN A 128 9.59 -11.37 12.21
N THR A 129 10.59 -11.33 11.34
CA THR A 129 10.41 -10.93 9.95
C THR A 129 10.12 -12.15 9.08
N MET A 130 9.17 -12.01 8.15
CA MET A 130 8.86 -12.99 7.12
C MET A 130 8.40 -12.33 5.83
N THR A 131 8.52 -13.05 4.72
CA THR A 131 7.99 -12.63 3.42
C THR A 131 6.69 -13.37 3.13
N ILE A 132 5.70 -12.65 2.66
CA ILE A 132 4.41 -13.17 2.22
C ILE A 132 4.15 -12.73 0.77
N ASP A 133 3.25 -13.42 0.08
CA ASP A 133 2.84 -13.05 -1.27
C ASP A 133 1.43 -12.44 -1.32
N ASN A 134 0.99 -12.04 -2.53
CA ASN A 134 -0.32 -11.46 -2.78
C ASN A 134 -1.27 -12.41 -3.54
N GLU A 135 -0.82 -13.61 -3.90
CA GLU A 135 -1.61 -14.59 -4.65
C GLU A 135 -2.24 -15.65 -3.75
N SER A 136 -1.67 -15.83 -2.54
CA SER A 136 -2.13 -16.81 -1.56
C SER A 136 -2.22 -16.23 -0.15
N ILE A 137 -3.09 -16.82 0.67
CA ILE A 137 -3.20 -16.47 2.08
C ILE A 137 -2.12 -17.24 2.85
N THR A 138 -1.20 -16.51 3.47
CA THR A 138 -0.22 -17.10 4.39
C THR A 138 -0.86 -17.28 5.76
N ARG A 139 -0.99 -18.53 6.22
CA ARG A 139 -1.49 -18.86 7.56
C ARG A 139 -0.35 -18.81 8.57
N ILE A 140 -0.58 -18.14 9.68
CA ILE A 140 0.39 -17.95 10.75
C ILE A 140 -0.21 -18.43 12.06
N ASP A 141 0.48 -19.37 12.71
CA ASP A 141 0.09 -19.94 13.98
C ASP A 141 1.14 -19.61 15.05
N GLY A 142 0.70 -19.25 16.24
CA GLY A 142 1.61 -18.93 17.33
C GLY A 142 0.90 -18.68 18.66
N ASN A 143 1.69 -18.48 19.69
CA ASN A 143 1.19 -18.12 21.02
C ASN A 143 1.63 -16.70 21.35
N SER A 144 0.71 -15.89 21.85
CA SER A 144 1.05 -14.57 22.38
C SER A 144 2.02 -14.71 23.57
N LYS A 145 2.98 -13.81 23.64
CA LYS A 145 3.95 -13.69 24.74
C LYS A 145 3.60 -12.52 25.69
N GLY A 146 2.64 -11.72 25.27
CA GLY A 146 2.07 -10.60 26.02
C GLY A 146 0.57 -10.48 25.77
N THR A 147 0.03 -9.31 26.02
CA THR A 147 -1.41 -9.01 25.86
C THR A 147 -1.74 -8.28 24.56
N THR A 148 -0.75 -8.01 23.74
CA THR A 148 -0.90 -7.38 22.42
C THR A 148 -0.01 -8.09 21.42
N VAL A 149 -0.57 -8.49 20.30
CA VAL A 149 0.19 -8.97 19.13
C VAL A 149 0.08 -7.92 18.04
N ARG A 150 1.22 -7.53 17.49
CA ARG A 150 1.29 -6.50 16.45
C ARG A 150 1.91 -7.06 15.18
N ILE A 151 1.32 -6.71 14.04
CA ILE A 151 1.78 -7.10 12.72
C ILE A 151 2.03 -5.83 11.92
N ASN A 152 3.29 -5.55 11.58
CA ASN A 152 3.66 -4.46 10.68
C ASN A 152 3.78 -5.00 9.25
N GLY A 153 3.39 -4.20 8.26
CA GLY A 153 3.57 -4.53 6.85
C GLY A 153 2.43 -4.08 5.96
N LEU A 154 2.64 -4.17 4.66
CA LEU A 154 1.65 -3.79 3.66
C LEU A 154 0.68 -4.96 3.39
N ILE A 155 -0.29 -5.13 4.28
CA ILE A 155 -1.26 -6.23 4.31
C ILE A 155 -2.59 -5.70 3.75
N ASP A 156 -3.13 -6.33 2.72
CA ASP A 156 -4.44 -6.01 2.13
C ASP A 156 -5.54 -6.98 2.51
N TYR A 157 -5.18 -8.19 2.96
CA TYR A 157 -6.09 -9.21 3.47
C TYR A 157 -5.71 -9.62 4.89
N PHE A 158 -6.67 -9.60 5.80
CA PHE A 158 -6.49 -10.07 7.18
C PHE A 158 -7.68 -10.92 7.62
N ASP A 159 -7.40 -12.14 8.04
CA ASP A 159 -8.35 -13.09 8.64
C ASP A 159 -7.87 -13.48 10.04
N CYS A 160 -8.52 -12.95 11.06
CA CYS A 160 -8.31 -13.32 12.45
C CYS A 160 -9.50 -14.06 13.05
N SER A 161 -10.34 -14.66 12.21
CA SER A 161 -11.54 -15.38 12.63
C SER A 161 -11.23 -16.51 13.63
N GLU A 162 -12.22 -16.81 14.49
CA GLU A 162 -12.16 -17.89 15.46
C GLU A 162 -11.05 -17.77 16.53
N ASN A 163 -10.50 -16.55 16.73
CA ASN A 163 -9.59 -16.25 17.83
C ASN A 163 -10.36 -15.55 18.96
N ASP A 164 -9.99 -15.80 20.23
CA ASP A 164 -10.57 -15.07 21.39
C ASP A 164 -9.82 -13.74 21.58
N LEU A 165 -10.27 -12.69 20.90
CA LEU A 165 -9.67 -11.37 20.95
C LEU A 165 -10.35 -10.50 22.03
N LYS A 166 -9.58 -9.64 22.68
CA LYS A 166 -10.09 -8.57 23.57
C LYS A 166 -10.34 -7.28 22.83
N SER A 167 -9.53 -7.03 21.77
CA SER A 167 -9.67 -5.88 20.88
C SER A 167 -9.02 -6.18 19.53
N LEU A 168 -9.44 -5.44 18.52
CA LEU A 168 -8.82 -5.42 17.20
C LEU A 168 -8.71 -3.97 16.75
N ASP A 169 -7.47 -3.54 16.48
CA ASP A 169 -7.19 -2.22 15.90
C ASP A 169 -6.56 -2.40 14.51
N VAL A 170 -7.30 -1.99 13.50
CA VAL A 170 -6.87 -1.95 12.09
C VAL A 170 -6.77 -0.52 11.56
N SER A 171 -6.95 0.49 12.42
CA SER A 171 -7.03 1.91 12.02
C SER A 171 -5.75 2.43 11.37
N HIS A 172 -4.63 1.76 11.59
CA HIS A 172 -3.33 2.08 11.00
C HIS A 172 -3.06 1.32 9.69
N ASN A 173 -4.03 0.53 9.20
CA ASN A 173 -3.90 -0.19 7.93
C ASN A 173 -4.92 0.36 6.90
N ALA A 174 -4.59 1.50 6.29
CA ALA A 174 -5.47 2.17 5.33
C ALA A 174 -5.64 1.40 4.00
N ILE A 175 -4.73 0.46 3.70
CA ILE A 175 -4.76 -0.35 2.47
C ILE A 175 -5.52 -1.67 2.62
N LEU A 176 -5.99 -1.99 3.83
CA LEU A 176 -6.73 -3.22 4.12
C LEU A 176 -7.98 -3.28 3.24
N ALA A 177 -8.02 -4.23 2.31
CA ALA A 177 -9.12 -4.42 1.37
C ALA A 177 -10.14 -5.48 1.84
N THR A 178 -9.68 -6.48 2.59
CA THR A 178 -10.51 -7.56 3.15
C THR A 178 -10.20 -7.81 4.61
N LEU A 179 -11.23 -7.80 5.45
CA LEU A 179 -11.15 -8.15 6.86
C LEU A 179 -12.15 -9.26 7.18
N ASP A 180 -11.66 -10.38 7.73
CA ASP A 180 -12.47 -11.41 8.38
C ASP A 180 -12.13 -11.46 9.87
N CYS A 181 -13.06 -11.06 10.70
CA CYS A 181 -13.00 -11.15 12.16
C CYS A 181 -14.23 -11.89 12.73
N TYR A 182 -14.71 -12.89 11.97
CA TYR A 182 -15.80 -13.76 12.38
C TYR A 182 -15.49 -14.45 13.71
N TRP A 183 -16.44 -14.43 14.64
CA TRP A 183 -16.38 -15.13 15.92
C TRP A 183 -15.07 -14.88 16.70
N THR A 184 -14.72 -13.61 16.88
CA THR A 184 -13.51 -13.21 17.64
C THR A 184 -13.83 -12.71 19.05
N GLY A 185 -15.10 -12.46 19.37
CA GLY A 185 -15.51 -11.96 20.70
C GLY A 185 -15.35 -10.45 20.90
N ILE A 186 -14.89 -9.70 19.88
CA ILE A 186 -14.76 -8.24 20.00
C ILE A 186 -16.09 -7.54 20.19
N THR A 187 -16.08 -6.39 20.90
CA THR A 187 -17.27 -5.59 21.21
C THR A 187 -17.32 -4.26 20.45
N ALA A 188 -16.22 -3.84 19.86
CA ALA A 188 -16.10 -2.61 19.07
C ALA A 188 -15.13 -2.81 17.93
N LEU A 189 -15.34 -2.10 16.82
CA LEU A 189 -14.46 -2.10 15.65
C LEU A 189 -14.55 -0.74 14.97
N ASP A 190 -13.41 -0.04 14.85
CA ASP A 190 -13.32 1.23 14.13
C ASP A 190 -12.66 1.00 12.77
N LEU A 191 -13.43 1.21 11.70
CA LEU A 191 -13.01 1.07 10.31
C LEU A 191 -12.92 2.43 9.59
N SER A 192 -13.06 3.54 10.30
CA SER A 192 -13.13 4.89 9.72
C SER A 192 -11.88 5.26 8.89
N LYS A 193 -10.74 4.62 9.16
CA LYS A 193 -9.47 4.83 8.45
C LYS A 193 -9.21 3.82 7.33
N ASN A 194 -9.96 2.71 7.27
CA ASN A 194 -9.75 1.65 6.29
C ASN A 194 -10.50 1.94 4.98
N THR A 195 -10.09 3.00 4.29
CA THR A 195 -10.80 3.51 3.10
C THR A 195 -10.76 2.58 1.89
N ALA A 196 -9.80 1.63 1.86
CA ALA A 196 -9.69 0.59 0.84
C ALA A 196 -10.59 -0.62 1.11
N LEU A 197 -11.24 -0.70 2.30
CA LEU A 197 -11.99 -1.89 2.72
C LEU A 197 -13.20 -2.13 1.81
N GLY A 198 -13.18 -3.26 1.09
CA GLY A 198 -14.25 -3.69 0.18
C GLY A 198 -15.02 -4.90 0.69
N LYS A 199 -14.39 -5.74 1.54
CA LYS A 199 -15.01 -6.95 2.12
C LYS A 199 -14.82 -6.98 3.62
N LEU A 200 -15.91 -7.18 4.36
CA LEU A 200 -15.92 -7.29 5.81
C LEU A 200 -16.81 -8.49 6.23
N ASN A 201 -16.26 -9.35 7.09
CA ASN A 201 -17.03 -10.33 7.83
C ASN A 201 -16.74 -10.16 9.33
N CYS A 202 -17.65 -9.57 10.05
CA CYS A 202 -17.59 -9.39 11.51
C CYS A 202 -18.76 -10.10 12.23
N SER A 203 -19.37 -11.10 11.59
CA SER A 203 -20.50 -11.84 12.14
C SER A 203 -20.09 -12.69 13.34
N TYR A 204 -21.05 -13.06 14.15
CA TYR A 204 -20.87 -13.86 15.39
C TYR A 204 -19.92 -13.24 16.42
N ASN A 205 -19.80 -11.91 16.43
CA ASN A 205 -19.16 -11.19 17.52
C ASN A 205 -20.17 -10.80 18.60
N LEU A 206 -19.68 -10.43 19.77
CA LEU A 206 -20.54 -9.81 20.79
C LEU A 206 -21.14 -8.54 20.18
N SER A 207 -22.32 -8.12 20.66
CA SER A 207 -23.03 -6.96 20.08
C SER A 207 -22.07 -5.80 19.80
N LEU A 208 -21.66 -5.63 18.54
CA LEU A 208 -20.78 -4.55 18.13
C LEU A 208 -21.57 -3.24 18.22
N ILE A 209 -21.37 -2.51 19.32
CA ILE A 209 -22.11 -1.26 19.59
C ILE A 209 -21.55 -0.06 18.85
N HIS A 210 -20.33 -0.17 18.30
CA HIS A 210 -19.69 0.88 17.52
C HIS A 210 -18.92 0.26 16.33
N ILE A 211 -19.57 0.25 15.16
CA ILE A 211 -18.86 0.06 13.89
C ILE A 211 -18.80 1.44 13.24
N SER A 212 -17.62 2.06 13.20
CA SER A 212 -17.40 3.26 12.42
C SER A 212 -17.02 2.83 11.02
N GLU A 213 -17.88 3.08 10.02
CA GLU A 213 -17.57 2.74 8.62
C GLU A 213 -16.62 3.76 7.99
N PRO A 214 -15.81 3.34 6.97
CA PRO A 214 -15.03 4.25 6.18
C PRO A 214 -15.93 5.29 5.51
N THR A 215 -15.53 6.55 5.53
CA THR A 215 -16.24 7.62 4.83
C THR A 215 -16.08 7.39 3.31
N ARG A 216 -17.03 6.69 2.69
CA ARG A 216 -17.07 6.59 1.21
C ARG A 216 -17.33 7.98 0.64
N ARG A 217 -16.33 8.55 -0.04
CA ARG A 217 -16.61 9.67 -0.94
C ARG A 217 -17.45 9.12 -2.10
N SER A 218 -18.72 9.51 -2.16
CA SER A 218 -19.54 9.32 -3.36
C SER A 218 -19.01 10.27 -4.44
N TYR A 219 -18.47 9.73 -5.50
CA TYR A 219 -18.23 10.44 -6.75
C TYR A 219 -19.45 10.33 -7.64
#